data_63178a13a0dffc1de3c86a2944d9b1cb
#
_entry.id   63178a13a0dffc1de3c86a2944d9b1cb
#
_cell.length_a   1.000
_cell.length_b   1.000
_cell.length_c   1.000
_cell.angle_alpha   90.00
_cell.angle_beta   90.00
_cell.angle_gamma   90.00
#
_symmetry.space_group_name_H-M   'P 1'
#
loop_
_entity.id
_entity.type
_entity.pdbx_description
1 polymer ?
#
loop_
_entity_poly.entity_id
_entity_poly.type
_entity_poly.pdbx_seq_one_letter_code
_entity_poly.pdbx_strand_id
1 'polypeptide(L)'
;MSPDAETHSALEGQAAHAVCRPNISGAGRRRRTRVGYLTVMLTLLLLGVFLATGVSWYWRALICLPAAMAAVCFLQVRRNTCIARAAEGMFEHEDFSRTKAPDDEVAASRRVAAGIRRDSALIGLACGVLAALTALV
;
A
#
# COMPACT_ATOMS: atom_id res chain seq x y z
N MET A 1 -6.18 10.18 47.80
CA MET A 1 -6.46 9.73 46.42
C MET A 1 -6.34 10.98 45.56
N SER A 2 -5.24 11.10 44.78
CA SER A 2 -4.96 12.30 43.99
C SER A 2 -5.66 12.19 42.62
N PRO A 3 -6.42 13.22 42.21
CA PRO A 3 -7.16 13.22 40.94
C PRO A 3 -6.26 13.17 39.70
N ASP A 4 -4.95 13.40 39.85
CA ASP A 4 -3.98 13.44 38.74
C ASP A 4 -3.63 12.06 38.17
N ALA A 5 -3.81 10.98 38.94
CA ALA A 5 -3.49 9.61 38.50
C ALA A 5 -4.55 9.03 37.54
N GLU A 6 -5.82 9.41 37.72
CA GLU A 6 -6.91 8.95 36.85
C GLU A 6 -6.89 9.66 35.49
N THR A 7 -6.52 10.93 35.43
CA THR A 7 -6.38 11.69 34.20
C THR A 7 -5.20 11.20 33.34
N HIS A 8 -4.08 10.80 33.96
CA HIS A 8 -2.94 10.23 33.23
C HIS A 8 -3.28 8.87 32.63
N SER A 9 -3.96 7.99 33.37
CA SER A 9 -4.38 6.68 32.88
C SER A 9 -5.40 6.77 31.73
N ALA A 10 -6.31 7.75 31.77
CA ALA A 10 -7.26 7.99 30.71
C ALA A 10 -6.61 8.52 29.42
N LEU A 11 -5.59 9.37 29.56
CA LEU A 11 -4.81 9.91 28.42
C LEU A 11 -3.91 8.85 27.78
N GLU A 12 -3.33 7.94 28.56
CA GLU A 12 -2.55 6.81 28.05
C GLU A 12 -3.44 5.77 27.35
N GLY A 13 -4.66 5.54 27.85
CA GLY A 13 -5.64 4.68 27.20
C GLY A 13 -6.15 5.23 25.86
N GLN A 14 -6.25 6.55 25.72
CA GLN A 14 -6.62 7.21 24.45
C GLN A 14 -5.48 7.22 23.43
N ALA A 15 -4.22 7.28 23.86
CA ALA A 15 -3.07 7.20 22.96
C ALA A 15 -2.88 5.78 22.37
N ALA A 16 -3.34 4.73 23.06
CA ALA A 16 -3.26 3.35 22.59
C ALA A 16 -4.27 3.02 21.48
N HIS A 17 -5.32 3.82 21.30
CA HIS A 17 -6.34 3.69 20.28
C HIS A 17 -6.34 4.88 19.31
N ALA A 18 -5.21 5.31 18.82
CA ALA A 18 -5.15 6.11 17.60
C ALA A 18 -5.62 5.22 16.44
N VAL A 19 -6.94 5.05 16.34
CA VAL A 19 -7.59 4.39 15.20
C VAL A 19 -7.14 5.16 13.97
N CYS A 20 -6.28 4.54 13.16
CA CYS A 20 -5.77 5.15 11.94
C CYS A 20 -6.97 5.52 11.07
N ARG A 21 -7.35 6.81 11.05
CA ARG A 21 -8.51 7.28 10.30
C ARG A 21 -8.24 7.04 8.81
N PRO A 22 -9.18 6.46 8.06
CA PRO A 22 -9.00 6.23 6.63
C PRO A 22 -8.66 7.55 5.92
N ASN A 23 -7.52 7.61 5.22
CA ASN A 23 -7.14 8.80 4.46
C ASN A 23 -7.47 8.69 2.96
N ILE A 24 -8.27 7.70 2.60
CA ILE A 24 -8.67 7.39 1.23
C ILE A 24 -10.20 7.33 1.15
N SER A 25 -10.79 8.02 0.16
CA SER A 25 -12.22 8.01 -0.12
C SER A 25 -12.70 6.70 -0.73
N GLY A 26 -14.01 6.43 -0.70
CA GLY A 26 -14.60 5.28 -1.39
C GLY A 26 -14.37 5.33 -2.91
N ALA A 27 -14.44 6.52 -3.52
CA ALA A 27 -14.11 6.74 -4.93
C ALA A 27 -12.61 6.44 -5.20
N GLY A 28 -11.73 6.90 -4.32
CA GLY A 28 -10.30 6.60 -4.37
C GLY A 28 -9.99 5.11 -4.27
N ARG A 29 -10.71 4.38 -3.40
CA ARG A 29 -10.60 2.91 -3.28
C ARG A 29 -11.00 2.21 -4.57
N ARG A 30 -12.17 2.54 -5.15
CA ARG A 30 -12.64 1.96 -6.43
C ARG A 30 -11.64 2.18 -7.55
N ARG A 31 -11.09 3.39 -7.67
CA ARG A 31 -10.06 3.69 -8.68
C ARG A 31 -8.82 2.80 -8.50
N ARG A 32 -8.31 2.66 -7.28
CA ARG A 32 -7.11 1.82 -7.00
C ARG A 32 -7.37 0.35 -7.24
N THR A 33 -8.56 -0.14 -6.89
CA THR A 33 -8.95 -1.51 -7.19
C THR A 33 -8.93 -1.78 -8.70
N ARG A 34 -9.49 -0.88 -9.51
CA ARG A 34 -9.46 -1.01 -10.99
C ARG A 34 -8.02 -0.99 -11.52
N VAL A 35 -7.20 -0.03 -11.08
CA VAL A 35 -5.79 0.04 -11.47
C VAL A 35 -5.04 -1.21 -11.03
N GLY A 36 -5.29 -1.74 -9.83
CA GLY A 36 -4.71 -2.98 -9.35
C GLY A 36 -5.01 -4.16 -10.26
N TYR A 37 -6.27 -4.36 -10.66
CA TYR A 37 -6.64 -5.43 -11.58
C TYR A 37 -6.01 -5.25 -12.97
N LEU A 38 -6.01 -4.03 -13.52
CA LEU A 38 -5.35 -3.76 -14.80
C LEU A 38 -3.85 -4.08 -14.74
N THR A 39 -3.20 -3.75 -13.62
CA THR A 39 -1.78 -4.03 -13.43
C THR A 39 -1.52 -5.53 -13.26
N VAL A 40 -2.40 -6.29 -12.60
CA VAL A 40 -2.32 -7.75 -12.55
C VAL A 40 -2.44 -8.35 -13.95
N MET A 41 -3.42 -7.91 -14.74
CA MET A 41 -3.58 -8.36 -16.12
C MET A 41 -2.34 -8.08 -16.96
N LEU A 42 -1.77 -6.88 -16.83
CA LEU A 42 -0.50 -6.52 -17.49
C LEU A 42 0.64 -7.43 -17.05
N THR A 43 0.76 -7.71 -15.75
CA THR A 43 1.79 -8.60 -15.19
C THR A 43 1.69 -10.00 -15.80
N LEU A 44 0.48 -10.56 -15.85
CA LEU A 44 0.25 -11.88 -16.44
C LEU A 44 0.52 -11.93 -17.95
N LEU A 45 0.11 -10.87 -18.67
CA LEU A 45 0.37 -10.74 -20.10
C LEU A 45 1.89 -10.68 -20.38
N LEU A 46 2.62 -9.83 -19.65
CA LEU A 46 4.08 -9.73 -19.80
C LEU A 46 4.77 -11.04 -19.46
N LEU A 47 4.35 -11.71 -18.39
CA LEU A 47 4.88 -13.02 -18.04
C LEU A 47 4.64 -14.05 -19.15
N GLY A 48 3.42 -14.10 -19.70
CA GLY A 48 3.08 -14.99 -20.82
C GLY A 48 3.94 -14.72 -22.06
N VAL A 49 4.13 -13.45 -22.42
CA VAL A 49 5.01 -13.05 -23.53
C VAL A 49 6.46 -13.47 -23.26
N PHE A 50 6.98 -13.22 -22.05
CA PHE A 50 8.35 -13.58 -21.70
C PHE A 50 8.59 -15.09 -21.68
N LEU A 51 7.60 -15.88 -21.30
CA LEU A 51 7.67 -17.34 -21.38
C LEU A 51 7.65 -17.82 -22.83
N ALA A 52 6.74 -17.26 -23.66
CA ALA A 52 6.59 -17.67 -25.07
C ALA A 52 7.81 -17.28 -25.93
N THR A 53 8.45 -16.15 -25.64
CA THR A 53 9.62 -15.67 -26.41
C THR A 53 10.96 -16.20 -25.88
N GLY A 54 10.96 -16.94 -24.77
CA GLY A 54 12.19 -17.51 -24.21
C GLY A 54 13.24 -16.50 -23.78
N VAL A 55 12.83 -15.27 -23.39
CA VAL A 55 13.76 -14.22 -22.96
C VAL A 55 14.59 -14.65 -21.75
N SER A 56 15.79 -14.06 -21.63
CA SER A 56 16.73 -14.34 -20.54
C SER A 56 16.15 -14.03 -19.17
N TRP A 57 16.63 -14.73 -18.14
CA TRP A 57 16.14 -14.66 -16.76
C TRP A 57 16.06 -13.23 -16.19
N TYR A 58 17.01 -12.34 -16.51
CA TYR A 58 17.02 -10.97 -16.01
C TYR A 58 15.86 -10.13 -16.57
N TRP A 59 15.41 -10.36 -17.81
CA TRP A 59 14.19 -9.74 -18.35
C TRP A 59 12.94 -10.23 -17.63
N ARG A 60 12.88 -11.52 -17.31
CA ARG A 60 11.76 -12.10 -16.54
C ARG A 60 11.70 -11.52 -15.11
N ALA A 61 12.86 -11.21 -14.51
CA ALA A 61 12.91 -10.57 -13.19
C ALA A 61 12.20 -9.20 -13.17
N LEU A 62 12.12 -8.47 -14.30
CA LEU A 62 11.41 -7.19 -14.40
C LEU A 62 9.91 -7.27 -14.09
N ILE A 63 9.33 -8.47 -14.05
CA ILE A 63 7.96 -8.72 -13.56
C ILE A 63 7.78 -8.21 -12.12
N CYS A 64 8.85 -8.06 -11.35
CA CYS A 64 8.79 -7.48 -10.01
C CYS A 64 8.13 -6.09 -9.98
N LEU A 65 8.33 -5.27 -11.02
CA LEU A 65 7.83 -3.88 -11.07
C LEU A 65 6.30 -3.82 -11.16
N PRO A 66 5.64 -4.40 -12.18
CA PRO A 66 4.19 -4.37 -12.25
C PRO A 66 3.55 -5.19 -11.12
N ALA A 67 4.16 -6.28 -10.65
CA ALA A 67 3.68 -7.04 -9.51
C ALA A 67 3.69 -6.20 -8.21
N ALA A 68 4.78 -5.46 -7.93
CA ALA A 68 4.84 -4.54 -6.80
C ALA A 68 3.78 -3.43 -6.90
N MET A 69 3.55 -2.88 -8.10
CA MET A 69 2.54 -1.85 -8.31
C MET A 69 1.12 -2.38 -8.04
N ALA A 70 0.79 -3.59 -8.49
CA ALA A 70 -0.46 -4.24 -8.17
C ALA A 70 -0.62 -4.42 -6.66
N ALA A 71 0.42 -4.91 -5.98
CA ALA A 71 0.44 -5.08 -4.53
C ALA A 71 0.23 -3.74 -3.80
N VAL A 72 0.87 -2.65 -4.24
CA VAL A 72 0.63 -1.30 -3.69
C VAL A 72 -0.85 -0.94 -3.78
N CYS A 73 -1.49 -1.12 -4.94
CA CYS A 73 -2.89 -0.78 -5.14
C CYS A 73 -3.81 -1.54 -4.18
N PHE A 74 -3.65 -2.85 -4.06
CA PHE A 74 -4.49 -3.68 -3.19
C PHE A 74 -4.21 -3.44 -1.70
N LEU A 75 -2.95 -3.28 -1.29
CA LEU A 75 -2.59 -3.00 0.10
C LEU A 75 -3.12 -1.64 0.56
N GLN A 76 -3.10 -0.60 -0.30
CA GLN A 76 -3.71 0.70 -0.01
C GLN A 76 -5.21 0.57 0.23
N VAL A 77 -5.92 -0.20 -0.60
CA VAL A 77 -7.36 -0.46 -0.43
C VAL A 77 -7.62 -1.24 0.85
N ARG A 78 -6.86 -2.30 1.13
CA ARG A 78 -7.03 -3.14 2.33
C ARG A 78 -6.76 -2.38 3.62
N ARG A 79 -5.75 -1.51 3.64
CA ARG A 79 -5.35 -0.72 4.82
C ARG A 79 -6.02 0.65 4.88
N ASN A 80 -6.93 0.95 3.98
CA ASN A 80 -7.63 2.24 3.86
C ASN A 80 -6.68 3.45 3.89
N THR A 81 -5.46 3.29 3.37
CA THR A 81 -4.40 4.29 3.46
C THR A 81 -3.77 4.54 2.10
N CYS A 82 -3.80 5.79 1.65
CA CYS A 82 -3.08 6.25 0.46
C CYS A 82 -1.67 6.70 0.84
N ILE A 83 -0.64 6.12 0.21
CA ILE A 83 0.76 6.48 0.47
C ILE A 83 1.02 7.96 0.18
N ALA A 84 0.51 8.50 -0.93
CA ALA A 84 0.69 9.89 -1.31
C ALA A 84 0.03 10.84 -0.28
N ARG A 85 -1.22 10.56 0.13
CA ARG A 85 -1.93 11.37 1.12
C ARG A 85 -1.27 11.31 2.51
N ALA A 86 -0.77 10.14 2.91
CA ALA A 86 -0.01 9.99 4.14
C ALA A 86 1.29 10.81 4.11
N ALA A 87 1.96 10.91 2.96
CA ALA A 87 3.15 11.75 2.80
C ALA A 87 2.81 13.24 2.88
N GLU A 88 1.71 13.66 2.23
CA GLU A 88 1.20 15.05 2.21
C GLU A 88 0.58 15.47 3.56
N GLY A 89 0.24 14.53 4.44
CA GLY A 89 -0.48 14.81 5.70
C GLY A 89 -1.92 15.25 5.47
N MET A 90 -2.60 14.68 4.47
CA MET A 90 -3.94 15.07 4.06
C MET A 90 -4.92 13.89 4.06
N PHE A 91 -6.20 14.18 4.31
CA PHE A 91 -7.33 13.28 4.07
C PHE A 91 -7.97 13.58 2.72
N GLU A 92 -8.47 12.55 2.05
CA GLU A 92 -9.23 12.64 0.81
C GLU A 92 -10.72 12.38 1.08
N HIS A 93 -11.56 13.31 0.66
CA HIS A 93 -13.02 13.19 0.72
C HIS A 93 -13.60 12.55 -0.54
N GLU A 94 -14.90 12.22 -0.53
CA GLU A 94 -15.58 11.56 -1.65
C GLU A 94 -15.61 12.40 -2.93
N ASP A 95 -15.59 13.73 -2.80
CA ASP A 95 -15.49 14.72 -3.88
C ASP A 95 -14.04 14.98 -4.33
N PHE A 96 -13.07 14.18 -3.86
CA PHE A 96 -11.63 14.36 -4.04
C PHE A 96 -11.04 15.65 -3.44
N SER A 97 -11.83 16.41 -2.68
CA SER A 97 -11.30 17.51 -1.87
C SER A 97 -10.34 16.98 -0.79
N ARG A 98 -9.49 17.86 -0.28
CA ARG A 98 -8.42 17.50 0.66
C ARG A 98 -8.46 18.41 1.86
N THR A 99 -8.34 17.83 3.04
CA THR A 99 -8.18 18.56 4.29
C THR A 99 -6.92 18.11 5.01
N LYS A 100 -6.27 19.06 5.73
CA LYS A 100 -5.09 18.73 6.53
C LYS A 100 -5.48 17.82 7.69
N ALA A 101 -4.68 16.76 7.88
CA ALA A 101 -4.84 15.84 9.00
C ALA A 101 -4.17 16.40 10.27
N PRO A 102 -4.65 16.06 11.47
CA PRO A 102 -3.93 16.27 12.73
C PRO A 102 -2.58 15.56 12.73
N ASP A 103 -1.59 16.12 13.41
CA ASP A 103 -0.18 15.65 13.34
C ASP A 103 0.00 14.21 13.86
N ASP A 104 -0.76 13.80 14.86
CA ASP A 104 -0.79 12.44 15.39
C ASP A 104 -1.34 11.43 14.36
N GLU A 105 -2.42 11.77 13.66
CA GLU A 105 -3.00 10.95 12.59
C GLU A 105 -2.07 10.89 11.36
N VAL A 106 -1.33 11.96 11.06
CA VAL A 106 -0.29 11.98 10.00
C VAL A 106 0.81 10.98 10.33
N ALA A 107 1.30 10.98 11.58
CA ALA A 107 2.34 10.03 12.02
C ALA A 107 1.86 8.58 11.90
N ALA A 108 0.63 8.27 12.32
CA ALA A 108 0.03 6.96 12.20
C ALA A 108 -0.12 6.53 10.72
N SER A 109 -0.64 7.40 9.86
CA SER A 109 -0.81 7.16 8.42
C SER A 109 0.54 6.91 7.73
N ARG A 110 1.59 7.63 8.09
CA ARG A 110 2.95 7.43 7.56
C ARG A 110 3.54 6.08 7.93
N ARG A 111 3.30 5.59 9.15
CA ARG A 111 3.72 4.23 9.57
C ARG A 111 3.04 3.15 8.73
N VAL A 112 1.72 3.27 8.54
CA VAL A 112 0.96 2.34 7.68
C VAL A 112 1.46 2.40 6.23
N ALA A 113 1.69 3.59 5.69
CA ALA A 113 2.22 3.79 4.34
C ALA A 113 3.62 3.19 4.16
N ALA A 114 4.49 3.28 5.17
CA ALA A 114 5.80 2.62 5.17
C ALA A 114 5.66 1.09 5.12
N GLY A 115 4.74 0.53 5.90
CA GLY A 115 4.41 -0.90 5.85
C GLY A 115 3.89 -1.34 4.48
N ILE A 116 3.01 -0.54 3.83
CA ILE A 116 2.53 -0.85 2.47
C ILE A 116 3.70 -0.89 1.48
N ARG A 117 4.60 0.10 1.52
CA ARG A 117 5.78 0.13 0.63
C ARG A 117 6.67 -1.08 0.81
N ARG A 118 6.99 -1.43 2.07
CA ARG A 118 7.82 -2.59 2.39
C ARG A 118 7.18 -3.88 1.87
N ASP A 119 5.92 -4.12 2.20
CA ASP A 119 5.24 -5.37 1.89
C ASP A 119 5.02 -5.51 0.37
N SER A 120 4.71 -4.42 -0.34
CA SER A 120 4.59 -4.43 -1.80
C SER A 120 5.93 -4.68 -2.50
N ALA A 121 7.03 -4.14 -1.97
CA ALA A 121 8.36 -4.42 -2.50
C ALA A 121 8.75 -5.89 -2.31
N LEU A 122 8.45 -6.49 -1.16
CA LEU A 122 8.67 -7.91 -0.91
C LEU A 122 7.84 -8.81 -1.84
N ILE A 123 6.56 -8.49 -2.04
CA ILE A 123 5.69 -9.22 -2.98
C ILE A 123 6.24 -9.11 -4.41
N GLY A 124 6.59 -7.89 -4.84
CA GLY A 124 7.17 -7.68 -6.17
C GLY A 124 8.46 -8.46 -6.36
N LEU A 125 9.37 -8.40 -5.39
CA LEU A 125 10.63 -9.15 -5.42
C LEU A 125 10.39 -10.65 -5.51
N ALA A 126 9.50 -11.20 -4.70
CA ALA A 126 9.14 -12.62 -4.74
C ALA A 126 8.60 -13.02 -6.11
N CYS A 127 7.71 -12.23 -6.71
CA CYS A 127 7.19 -12.47 -8.06
C CYS A 127 8.31 -12.41 -9.12
N GLY A 128 9.22 -11.45 -9.01
CA GLY A 128 10.36 -11.33 -9.94
C GLY A 128 11.32 -12.52 -9.84
N VAL A 129 11.64 -12.97 -8.62
CA VAL A 129 12.47 -14.17 -8.41
C VAL A 129 11.78 -15.42 -8.98
N LEU A 130 10.49 -15.62 -8.69
CA LEU A 130 9.74 -16.74 -9.24
C LEU A 130 9.73 -16.72 -10.76
N ALA A 131 9.50 -15.54 -11.37
CA ALA A 131 9.54 -15.39 -12.82
C ALA A 131 10.94 -15.67 -13.40
N ALA A 132 12.01 -15.25 -12.73
CA ALA A 132 13.37 -15.54 -13.15
C ALA A 132 13.71 -17.04 -13.08
N LEU A 133 13.25 -17.73 -12.03
CA LEU A 133 13.45 -19.17 -11.86
C LEU A 133 12.78 -20.02 -12.97
N THR A 134 11.74 -19.52 -13.63
CA THR A 134 11.14 -20.22 -14.79
C THR A 134 12.09 -20.29 -16.01
N ALA A 135 13.22 -19.58 -15.98
CA ALA A 135 14.24 -19.69 -17.04
C ALA A 135 15.22 -20.85 -16.82
N LEU A 136 15.14 -21.53 -15.67
CA LEU A 136 15.99 -22.68 -15.35
C LEU A 136 15.31 -24.01 -15.66
N VAL A 137 14.04 -23.97 -16.01
CA VAL A 137 13.22 -25.12 -16.40
C VAL A 137 12.95 -25.10 -17.90
#